data_3363ad8045964933756b5f8ddc9a4118
#
_entry.id   3363ad8045964933756b5f8ddc9a4118
#
_cell.length_a   1.000
_cell.length_b   1.000
_cell.length_c   1.000
_cell.angle_alpha   90.00
_cell.angle_beta   90.00
_cell.angle_gamma   90.00
#
_symmetry.space_group_name_H-M   'P 1'
#
loop_
_entity.id
_entity.type
_entity.pdbx_description
1 polymer ?
#
loop_
_entity_poly.entity_id
_entity_poly.type
_entity_poly.pdbx_seq_one_letter_code
_entity_poly.pdbx_strand_id
1 'polypeptide(L)'
;MKVVYHGDQKKHYPGQFLVNGRFRPNPELPERMDRLLDGAKAAGCVPETPENHGMAPIGAIHSAVYLEFLEHANERWKRIDGAADAVTPNVHPDRREVGYPASVVAQAGYHMADAAAPVSDHSWTSICWSAWTAVHAAELILDGADSAYALCRPPGHHAFNDMAGGFCYLNNSAIAAQVLRRAHGRVAILDVDLHHGNGTQSIFYSRNDVFTVSIHADPLRFYPFFWGYSNERGEGAGQG
;
A
#
# COMPACT_ATOMS: atom_id res chain seq x y z
N MET A 1 6.82 24.00 -1.17
CA MET A 1 6.84 22.56 -0.93
C MET A 1 7.08 21.82 -2.26
N LYS A 2 7.88 20.76 -2.27
CA LYS A 2 8.02 19.86 -3.44
C LYS A 2 6.88 18.86 -3.48
N VAL A 3 6.38 18.56 -4.70
CA VAL A 3 5.47 17.45 -4.96
C VAL A 3 6.23 16.38 -5.75
N VAL A 4 6.48 15.25 -5.11
CA VAL A 4 7.23 14.13 -5.68
C VAL A 4 6.24 13.18 -6.37
N TYR A 5 6.50 12.84 -7.64
CA TYR A 5 5.69 11.88 -8.37
C TYR A 5 6.44 11.26 -9.54
N HIS A 6 6.02 10.07 -9.99
CA HIS A 6 6.55 9.41 -11.19
C HIS A 6 5.42 8.99 -12.13
N GLY A 7 5.59 9.24 -13.44
CA GLY A 7 4.56 8.99 -14.45
C GLY A 7 4.16 7.51 -14.59
N ASP A 8 5.08 6.59 -14.32
CA ASP A 8 4.82 5.14 -14.41
C ASP A 8 3.81 4.61 -13.37
N GLN A 9 3.51 5.37 -12.33
CA GLN A 9 2.42 5.06 -11.40
C GLN A 9 1.05 5.02 -12.12
N LYS A 10 0.91 5.71 -13.25
CA LYS A 10 -0.33 5.72 -14.06
C LYS A 10 -0.55 4.43 -14.83
N LYS A 11 0.48 3.60 -15.02
CA LYS A 11 0.37 2.31 -15.72
C LYS A 11 -0.43 1.26 -14.95
N HIS A 12 -0.56 1.41 -13.63
CA HIS A 12 -1.42 0.53 -12.84
C HIS A 12 -2.89 0.82 -13.14
N TYR A 13 -3.56 -0.12 -13.79
CA TYR A 13 -4.99 -0.05 -14.05
C TYR A 13 -5.56 -1.46 -14.28
N PRO A 14 -5.99 -2.15 -13.23
CA PRO A 14 -6.56 -3.50 -13.35
C PRO A 14 -7.95 -3.55 -14.00
N GLY A 15 -8.51 -2.40 -14.40
CA GLY A 15 -9.77 -2.29 -15.12
C GLY A 15 -11.00 -2.54 -14.26
N GLN A 16 -11.03 -3.63 -13.52
CA GLN A 16 -12.18 -4.06 -12.71
C GLN A 16 -11.76 -4.50 -11.31
N PHE A 17 -12.67 -4.43 -10.37
CA PHE A 17 -12.54 -5.02 -9.04
C PHE A 17 -13.86 -5.68 -8.62
N LEU A 18 -13.79 -6.64 -7.70
CA LEU A 18 -14.97 -7.32 -7.17
C LEU A 18 -15.50 -6.58 -5.94
N VAL A 19 -16.75 -6.19 -5.97
CA VAL A 19 -17.45 -5.58 -4.83
C VAL A 19 -18.90 -6.08 -4.78
N ASN A 20 -19.37 -6.42 -3.59
CA ASN A 20 -20.74 -6.93 -3.37
C ASN A 20 -21.11 -8.08 -4.33
N GLY A 21 -20.17 -9.00 -4.60
CA GLY A 21 -20.36 -10.15 -5.47
C GLY A 21 -20.46 -9.82 -6.98
N ARG A 22 -20.09 -8.59 -7.38
CA ARG A 22 -20.12 -8.16 -8.79
C ARG A 22 -18.81 -7.49 -9.20
N PHE A 23 -18.37 -7.78 -10.41
CA PHE A 23 -17.30 -6.99 -11.03
C PHE A 23 -17.83 -5.60 -11.42
N ARG A 24 -17.07 -4.59 -11.04
CA ARG A 24 -17.31 -3.17 -11.33
C ARG A 24 -16.05 -2.54 -11.92
N PRO A 25 -16.20 -1.44 -12.72
CA PRO A 25 -15.02 -0.64 -13.08
C PRO A 25 -14.28 -0.19 -11.83
N ASN A 26 -12.95 -0.28 -11.87
CA ASN A 26 -12.12 0.15 -10.74
C ASN A 26 -12.23 1.67 -10.57
N PRO A 27 -12.63 2.18 -9.40
CA PRO A 27 -12.77 3.61 -9.16
C PRO A 27 -11.43 4.32 -8.92
N GLU A 28 -10.36 3.57 -8.64
CA GLU A 28 -9.01 4.09 -8.48
C GLU A 28 -8.39 4.27 -9.87
N LEU A 29 -8.63 5.44 -10.49
CA LEU A 29 -8.30 5.75 -11.88
C LEU A 29 -6.94 6.46 -12.02
N PRO A 30 -6.17 6.22 -13.11
CA PRO A 30 -4.93 6.94 -13.41
C PRO A 30 -5.08 8.47 -13.45
N GLU A 31 -6.22 8.98 -13.89
CA GLU A 31 -6.55 10.41 -13.98
C GLU A 31 -6.54 11.12 -12.62
N ARG A 32 -6.71 10.38 -11.53
CA ARG A 32 -6.56 10.92 -10.17
C ARG A 32 -5.22 11.59 -9.97
N MET A 33 -4.17 10.98 -10.51
CA MET A 33 -2.81 11.49 -10.40
C MET A 33 -2.65 12.84 -11.10
N ASP A 34 -3.21 12.98 -12.30
CA ASP A 34 -3.14 14.25 -13.05
C ASP A 34 -3.87 15.36 -12.28
N ARG A 35 -5.09 15.09 -11.80
CA ARG A 35 -5.87 16.05 -11.02
C ARG A 35 -5.18 16.50 -9.74
N LEU A 36 -4.59 15.56 -9.00
CA LEU A 36 -3.85 15.87 -7.77
C LEU A 36 -2.57 16.65 -8.07
N LEU A 37 -1.85 16.30 -9.13
CA LEU A 37 -0.65 17.03 -9.56
C LEU A 37 -0.98 18.46 -10.00
N ASP A 38 -2.06 18.65 -10.76
CA ASP A 38 -2.50 19.98 -11.19
C ASP A 38 -2.94 20.83 -10.00
N GLY A 39 -3.68 20.22 -9.02
CA GLY A 39 -4.01 20.88 -7.78
C GLY A 39 -2.79 21.28 -6.95
N ALA A 40 -1.79 20.41 -6.86
CA ALA A 40 -0.55 20.70 -6.16
C ALA A 40 0.24 21.85 -6.82
N LYS A 41 0.33 21.86 -8.17
CA LYS A 41 0.94 22.96 -8.93
C LYS A 41 0.19 24.27 -8.73
N ALA A 42 -1.15 24.25 -8.77
CA ALA A 42 -1.98 25.44 -8.53
C ALA A 42 -1.80 25.98 -7.10
N ALA A 43 -1.49 25.13 -6.14
CA ALA A 43 -1.13 25.50 -4.78
C ALA A 43 0.34 25.93 -4.61
N GLY A 44 1.09 26.08 -5.70
CA GLY A 44 2.49 26.53 -5.69
C GLY A 44 3.51 25.42 -5.35
N CYS A 45 3.14 24.15 -5.38
CA CYS A 45 4.10 23.07 -5.23
C CYS A 45 4.97 22.93 -6.48
N VAL A 46 6.25 22.61 -6.30
CA VAL A 46 7.21 22.37 -7.38
C VAL A 46 7.33 20.86 -7.64
N PRO A 47 7.02 20.38 -8.85
CA PRO A 47 7.16 18.98 -9.20
C PRO A 47 8.60 18.50 -9.13
N GLU A 48 8.81 17.28 -8.61
CA GLU A 48 10.08 16.59 -8.54
C GLU A 48 9.90 15.11 -8.89
N THR A 49 10.81 14.59 -9.69
CA THR A 49 10.80 13.17 -10.07
C THR A 49 11.64 12.37 -9.08
N PRO A 50 11.10 11.30 -8.48
CA PRO A 50 11.85 10.47 -7.55
C PRO A 50 12.92 9.65 -8.29
N GLU A 51 13.98 9.30 -7.56
CA GLU A 51 14.94 8.30 -8.00
C GLU A 51 14.46 6.88 -7.68
N ASN A 52 15.08 5.90 -8.32
CA ASN A 52 14.95 4.49 -7.94
C ASN A 52 15.80 4.23 -6.69
N HIS A 53 15.17 4.07 -5.55
CA HIS A 53 15.82 3.81 -4.26
C HIS A 53 16.11 2.33 -3.99
N GLY A 54 15.90 1.44 -4.97
CA GLY A 54 16.08 -0.01 -4.82
C GLY A 54 15.05 -0.65 -3.90
N MET A 55 15.29 -1.91 -3.58
CA MET A 55 14.33 -2.70 -2.77
C MET A 55 14.57 -2.61 -1.27
N ALA A 56 15.73 -2.11 -0.82
CA ALA A 56 16.07 -2.10 0.61
C ALA A 56 15.05 -1.33 1.51
N PRO A 57 14.59 -0.11 1.17
CA PRO A 57 13.56 0.57 1.96
C PRO A 57 12.22 -0.17 1.97
N ILE A 58 11.85 -0.81 0.87
CA ILE A 58 10.61 -1.58 0.72
C ILE A 58 10.69 -2.86 1.55
N GLY A 59 11.79 -3.60 1.45
CA GLY A 59 12.04 -4.83 2.20
C GLY A 59 12.23 -4.63 3.70
N ALA A 60 12.45 -3.39 4.16
CA ALA A 60 12.44 -3.06 5.59
C ALA A 60 11.04 -3.11 6.22
N ILE A 61 9.99 -3.08 5.42
CA ILE A 61 8.58 -3.13 5.83
C ILE A 61 7.90 -4.42 5.36
N HIS A 62 8.15 -4.84 4.12
CA HIS A 62 7.44 -5.96 3.49
C HIS A 62 8.32 -7.21 3.42
N SER A 63 7.70 -8.37 3.62
CA SER A 63 8.40 -9.66 3.59
C SER A 63 8.90 -10.01 2.18
N ALA A 64 10.05 -10.66 2.08
CA ALA A 64 10.64 -11.04 0.80
C ALA A 64 9.71 -11.95 -0.03
N VAL A 65 9.01 -12.87 0.63
CA VAL A 65 8.06 -13.80 -0.02
C VAL A 65 6.88 -13.06 -0.65
N TYR A 66 6.39 -12.03 0.03
CA TYR A 66 5.32 -11.18 -0.50
C TYR A 66 5.78 -10.32 -1.68
N LEU A 67 6.98 -9.76 -1.59
CA LEU A 67 7.54 -8.97 -2.69
C LEU A 67 7.77 -9.83 -3.94
N GLU A 68 8.28 -11.04 -3.78
CA GLU A 68 8.42 -12.03 -4.86
C GLU A 68 7.05 -12.38 -5.48
N PHE A 69 6.02 -12.57 -4.64
CA PHE A 69 4.66 -12.77 -5.14
C PHE A 69 4.20 -11.58 -5.99
N LEU A 70 4.28 -10.35 -5.50
CA LEU A 70 3.81 -9.17 -6.23
C LEU A 70 4.53 -8.99 -7.57
N GLU A 71 5.82 -9.26 -7.62
CA GLU A 71 6.64 -9.13 -8.82
C GLU A 71 6.25 -10.12 -9.91
N HIS A 72 5.97 -11.38 -9.53
CA HIS A 72 5.78 -12.48 -10.48
C HIS A 72 4.33 -12.96 -10.61
N ALA A 73 3.42 -12.49 -9.77
CA ALA A 73 2.05 -13.02 -9.69
C ALA A 73 1.31 -12.94 -11.04
N ASN A 74 1.35 -11.79 -11.71
CA ASN A 74 0.60 -11.60 -12.96
C ASN A 74 1.18 -12.44 -14.11
N GLU A 75 2.50 -12.52 -14.25
CA GLU A 75 3.15 -13.37 -15.25
C GLU A 75 2.78 -14.85 -15.05
N ARG A 76 2.80 -15.33 -13.81
CA ARG A 76 2.46 -16.72 -13.47
C ARG A 76 0.97 -17.01 -13.64
N TRP A 77 0.12 -16.02 -13.33
CA TRP A 77 -1.33 -16.11 -13.49
C TRP A 77 -1.73 -16.27 -14.96
N LYS A 78 -1.12 -15.51 -15.87
CA LYS A 78 -1.37 -15.59 -17.32
C LYS A 78 -1.05 -16.95 -17.96
N ARG A 79 -0.29 -17.82 -17.26
CA ARG A 79 -0.02 -19.20 -17.71
C ARG A 79 -1.18 -20.16 -17.41
N ILE A 80 -2.19 -19.71 -16.67
CA ILE A 80 -3.39 -20.50 -16.36
C ILE A 80 -4.38 -20.32 -17.50
N ASP A 81 -4.77 -21.42 -18.13
CA ASP A 81 -5.77 -21.39 -19.21
C ASP A 81 -7.11 -20.81 -18.74
N GLY A 82 -7.65 -19.84 -19.47
CA GLY A 82 -8.89 -19.16 -19.14
C GLY A 82 -8.85 -18.22 -17.94
N ALA A 83 -7.65 -17.91 -17.39
CA ALA A 83 -7.53 -16.93 -16.31
C ALA A 83 -7.89 -15.51 -16.77
N ALA A 84 -8.39 -14.68 -15.83
CA ALA A 84 -8.63 -13.26 -16.06
C ALA A 84 -7.32 -12.49 -16.26
N ASP A 85 -7.38 -11.28 -16.81
CA ASP A 85 -6.20 -10.44 -17.07
C ASP A 85 -5.46 -10.01 -15.79
N ALA A 86 -6.16 -9.91 -14.67
CA ALA A 86 -5.59 -9.52 -13.39
C ALA A 86 -5.74 -10.63 -12.34
N VAL A 87 -4.71 -10.81 -11.53
CA VAL A 87 -4.72 -11.72 -10.39
C VAL A 87 -5.78 -11.24 -9.39
N THR A 88 -6.72 -12.13 -9.08
CA THR A 88 -7.78 -11.85 -8.11
C THR A 88 -7.95 -13.09 -7.23
N PRO A 89 -7.94 -12.98 -5.90
CA PRO A 89 -8.06 -14.13 -5.02
C PRO A 89 -9.47 -14.72 -5.11
N ASN A 90 -9.57 -16.06 -5.12
CA ASN A 90 -10.83 -16.80 -5.08
C ASN A 90 -10.88 -17.84 -3.96
N VAL A 91 -9.77 -18.05 -3.25
CA VAL A 91 -9.64 -18.91 -2.08
C VAL A 91 -8.77 -18.18 -1.06
N HIS A 92 -9.01 -18.38 0.21
CA HIS A 92 -8.18 -17.83 1.28
C HIS A 92 -7.82 -18.95 2.27
N PRO A 93 -6.69 -18.81 3.01
CA PRO A 93 -6.37 -19.72 4.11
C PRO A 93 -7.53 -19.74 5.11
N ASP A 94 -7.82 -20.92 5.65
CA ASP A 94 -8.71 -21.00 6.79
C ASP A 94 -7.98 -20.59 8.09
N ARG A 95 -8.64 -20.75 9.24
CA ARG A 95 -8.07 -20.32 10.53
C ARG A 95 -7.07 -21.30 11.14
N ARG A 96 -6.68 -22.35 10.41
CA ARG A 96 -5.68 -23.33 10.84
C ARG A 96 -4.29 -22.87 10.43
N GLU A 97 -3.27 -23.47 11.03
CA GLU A 97 -1.90 -23.35 10.58
C GLU A 97 -1.80 -23.80 9.11
N VAL A 98 -1.21 -22.98 8.26
CA VAL A 98 -1.13 -23.23 6.81
C VAL A 98 0.32 -23.24 6.35
N GLY A 99 0.62 -24.14 5.41
CA GLY A 99 1.85 -24.12 4.65
C GLY A 99 1.79 -23.10 3.52
N TYR A 100 2.95 -22.60 3.08
CA TYR A 100 3.02 -21.68 1.94
C TYR A 100 2.84 -22.45 0.61
N PRO A 101 1.84 -22.11 -0.23
CA PRO A 101 1.51 -22.87 -1.41
C PRO A 101 2.44 -22.56 -2.60
N ALA A 102 2.64 -23.53 -3.51
CA ALA A 102 3.37 -23.32 -4.77
C ALA A 102 2.49 -22.71 -5.87
N SER A 103 1.18 -22.93 -5.84
CA SER A 103 0.23 -22.41 -6.82
C SER A 103 0.03 -20.92 -6.66
N VAL A 104 0.13 -20.14 -7.75
CA VAL A 104 -0.16 -18.70 -7.74
C VAL A 104 -1.61 -18.39 -7.36
N VAL A 105 -2.56 -19.30 -7.63
CA VAL A 105 -3.97 -19.16 -7.21
C VAL A 105 -4.07 -19.13 -5.68
N ALA A 106 -3.40 -20.06 -5.02
CA ALA A 106 -3.40 -20.13 -3.57
C ALA A 106 -2.52 -19.03 -2.93
N GLN A 107 -1.40 -18.66 -3.59
CA GLN A 107 -0.59 -17.51 -3.16
C GLN A 107 -1.37 -16.19 -3.25
N ALA A 108 -2.24 -16.02 -4.26
CA ALA A 108 -3.13 -14.87 -4.32
C ALA A 108 -4.04 -14.80 -3.08
N GLY A 109 -4.63 -15.90 -2.67
CA GLY A 109 -5.43 -15.94 -1.44
C GLY A 109 -4.63 -15.77 -0.16
N TYR A 110 -3.34 -16.13 -0.16
CA TYR A 110 -2.44 -15.95 0.97
C TYR A 110 -2.00 -14.48 1.14
N HIS A 111 -1.76 -13.79 0.02
CA HIS A 111 -1.18 -12.44 -0.01
C HIS A 111 -2.16 -11.33 -0.39
N MET A 112 -3.43 -11.61 -0.56
CA MET A 112 -4.45 -10.61 -0.91
C MET A 112 -5.65 -10.78 0.04
N ALA A 113 -5.93 -9.77 0.86
CA ALA A 113 -7.00 -9.79 1.86
C ALA A 113 -8.39 -9.83 1.20
N ASP A 114 -8.50 -9.23 0.02
CA ASP A 114 -9.75 -9.07 -0.71
C ASP A 114 -9.51 -8.99 -2.23
N ALA A 115 -10.59 -8.89 -2.98
CA ALA A 115 -10.56 -8.76 -4.43
C ALA A 115 -10.57 -7.29 -4.93
N ALA A 116 -10.29 -6.32 -4.04
CA ALA A 116 -10.23 -4.92 -4.41
C ALA A 116 -8.83 -4.45 -4.82
N ALA A 117 -7.81 -5.29 -4.62
CA ALA A 117 -6.43 -5.00 -5.03
C ALA A 117 -5.92 -5.95 -6.13
N PRO A 118 -6.55 -6.05 -7.33
CA PRO A 118 -6.10 -6.98 -8.37
C PRO A 118 -4.73 -6.61 -8.92
N VAL A 119 -3.88 -7.60 -9.20
CA VAL A 119 -2.53 -7.38 -9.75
C VAL A 119 -2.56 -7.59 -11.27
N SER A 120 -2.35 -6.51 -12.02
CA SER A 120 -2.31 -6.50 -13.50
C SER A 120 -0.90 -6.31 -14.04
N ASP A 121 -0.73 -6.26 -15.35
CA ASP A 121 0.55 -6.25 -16.07
C ASP A 121 1.59 -5.25 -15.56
N HIS A 122 1.19 -4.03 -15.29
CA HIS A 122 2.11 -2.97 -14.88
C HIS A 122 2.02 -2.64 -13.39
N SER A 123 1.30 -3.46 -12.62
CA SER A 123 1.10 -3.21 -11.20
C SER A 123 2.42 -3.14 -10.46
N TRP A 124 3.32 -4.12 -10.62
CA TRP A 124 4.61 -4.14 -9.91
C TRP A 124 5.43 -2.88 -10.15
N THR A 125 5.60 -2.47 -11.41
CA THR A 125 6.34 -1.23 -11.75
C THR A 125 5.72 -0.01 -11.07
N SER A 126 4.41 0.13 -11.15
CA SER A 126 3.70 1.27 -10.56
C SER A 126 3.75 1.29 -9.03
N ILE A 127 3.64 0.12 -8.40
CA ILE A 127 3.73 -0.09 -6.96
C ILE A 127 5.13 0.33 -6.45
N CYS A 128 6.19 -0.09 -7.14
CA CYS A 128 7.56 0.30 -6.79
C CYS A 128 7.76 1.82 -6.92
N TRP A 129 7.31 2.44 -8.01
CA TRP A 129 7.40 3.89 -8.15
C TRP A 129 6.58 4.64 -7.12
N SER A 130 5.43 4.11 -6.69
CA SER A 130 4.67 4.68 -5.58
C SER A 130 5.47 4.66 -4.27
N ALA A 131 6.09 3.52 -3.94
CA ALA A 131 6.93 3.38 -2.76
C ALA A 131 8.17 4.28 -2.82
N TRP A 132 8.90 4.31 -3.95
CA TRP A 132 10.06 5.19 -4.11
C TRP A 132 9.69 6.67 -4.08
N THR A 133 8.49 7.05 -4.50
CA THR A 133 7.96 8.41 -4.33
C THR A 133 7.87 8.78 -2.85
N ALA A 134 7.39 7.87 -2.01
CA ALA A 134 7.32 8.08 -0.57
C ALA A 134 8.72 8.11 0.09
N VAL A 135 9.63 7.22 -0.35
CA VAL A 135 11.04 7.24 0.09
C VAL A 135 11.69 8.57 -0.25
N HIS A 136 11.57 9.02 -1.49
CA HIS A 136 12.18 10.28 -1.95
C HIS A 136 11.66 11.49 -1.17
N ALA A 137 10.36 11.55 -0.90
CA ALA A 137 9.79 12.60 -0.08
C ALA A 137 10.33 12.57 1.36
N ALA A 138 10.54 11.37 1.93
CA ALA A 138 11.16 11.23 3.26
C ALA A 138 12.63 11.64 3.25
N GLU A 139 13.40 11.32 2.20
CA GLU A 139 14.79 11.78 2.06
C GLU A 139 14.89 13.30 1.98
N LEU A 140 13.97 13.97 1.25
CA LEU A 140 13.92 15.44 1.21
C LEU A 140 13.78 16.05 2.62
N ILE A 141 12.99 15.42 3.50
CA ILE A 141 12.85 15.86 4.89
C ILE A 141 14.16 15.63 5.67
N LEU A 142 14.81 14.48 5.47
CA LEU A 142 16.11 14.19 6.10
C LEU A 142 17.21 15.16 5.63
N ASP A 143 17.12 15.64 4.41
CA ASP A 143 18.02 16.63 3.81
C ASP A 143 17.66 18.07 4.22
N GLY A 144 16.70 18.26 5.11
CA GLY A 144 16.37 19.55 5.73
C GLY A 144 15.20 20.31 5.10
N ALA A 145 14.40 19.69 4.23
CA ALA A 145 13.15 20.31 3.79
C ALA A 145 12.10 20.30 4.91
N ASP A 146 11.39 21.42 5.11
CA ASP A 146 10.32 21.52 6.10
C ASP A 146 9.12 20.64 5.78
N SER A 147 8.85 20.39 4.50
CA SER A 147 7.72 19.58 4.03
C SER A 147 7.92 19.08 2.60
N ALA A 148 7.34 17.90 2.33
CA ALA A 148 7.26 17.31 1.00
C ALA A 148 5.89 16.63 0.80
N TYR A 149 5.39 16.61 -0.43
CA TYR A 149 4.17 15.91 -0.80
C TYR A 149 4.52 14.72 -1.70
N ALA A 150 4.37 13.49 -1.19
CA ALA A 150 4.49 12.27 -1.98
C ALA A 150 3.14 11.96 -2.64
N LEU A 151 3.03 12.15 -3.94
CA LEU A 151 1.84 11.79 -4.71
C LEU A 151 1.95 10.32 -5.11
N CYS A 152 1.51 9.44 -4.20
CA CYS A 152 1.61 7.99 -4.33
C CYS A 152 0.36 7.39 -4.99
N ARG A 153 0.58 6.57 -6.04
CA ARG A 153 -0.42 5.75 -6.67
C ARG A 153 0.21 4.44 -7.20
N PRO A 154 -0.31 3.26 -6.83
CA PRO A 154 -1.45 2.99 -5.93
C PRO A 154 -1.27 3.50 -4.50
N PRO A 155 -2.37 3.60 -3.71
CA PRO A 155 -2.32 3.92 -2.28
C PRO A 155 -1.67 2.81 -1.45
N GLY A 156 -1.53 2.99 -0.11
CA GLY A 156 -0.72 2.07 0.68
C GLY A 156 -1.26 1.65 2.05
N HIS A 157 -2.16 2.39 2.67
CA HIS A 157 -2.46 2.23 4.10
C HIS A 157 -3.16 0.92 4.49
N HIS A 158 -3.79 0.22 3.54
CA HIS A 158 -4.35 -1.11 3.77
C HIS A 158 -3.36 -2.26 3.56
N ALA A 159 -2.18 -2.00 2.98
CA ALA A 159 -1.18 -3.04 2.79
C ALA A 159 -0.49 -3.40 4.12
N PHE A 160 -0.56 -4.68 4.49
CA PHE A 160 0.18 -5.28 5.59
C PHE A 160 1.64 -5.53 5.20
N ASN A 161 2.43 -6.08 6.09
CA ASN A 161 3.80 -6.45 5.76
C ASN A 161 3.90 -7.56 4.68
N ASP A 162 2.85 -8.34 4.51
CA ASP A 162 2.81 -9.52 3.62
C ASP A 162 1.49 -9.70 2.85
N MET A 163 0.60 -8.68 2.85
CA MET A 163 -0.72 -8.84 2.25
C MET A 163 -1.25 -7.53 1.67
N ALA A 164 -1.74 -7.57 0.42
CA ALA A 164 -2.45 -6.49 -0.27
C ALA A 164 -3.94 -6.47 0.10
N GLY A 165 -4.57 -5.32 -0.03
CA GLY A 165 -6.03 -5.15 0.13
C GLY A 165 -6.44 -3.71 -0.10
N GLY A 166 -7.72 -3.45 -0.34
CA GLY A 166 -8.27 -2.10 -0.44
C GLY A 166 -7.53 -1.18 -1.41
N PHE A 167 -7.20 -1.62 -2.61
CA PHE A 167 -6.38 -0.92 -3.62
C PHE A 167 -4.89 -0.75 -3.26
N CYS A 168 -4.44 -1.23 -2.09
CA CYS A 168 -3.10 -1.04 -1.56
C CYS A 168 -2.24 -2.30 -1.71
N TYR A 169 -0.97 -2.11 -2.06
CA TYR A 169 -0.01 -3.20 -2.29
C TYR A 169 1.25 -3.04 -1.43
N LEU A 170 1.88 -1.87 -1.42
CA LEU A 170 2.97 -1.52 -0.52
C LEU A 170 2.52 -0.37 0.37
N ASN A 171 2.89 -0.42 1.64
CA ASN A 171 2.50 0.62 2.60
C ASN A 171 3.45 1.82 2.52
N ASN A 172 3.12 2.75 1.63
CA ASN A 172 3.94 3.93 1.34
C ASN A 172 4.24 4.76 2.60
N SER A 173 3.25 4.95 3.48
CA SER A 173 3.40 5.69 4.74
C SER A 173 4.32 4.97 5.71
N ALA A 174 4.20 3.64 5.82
CA ALA A 174 5.07 2.84 6.67
C ALA A 174 6.53 2.84 6.17
N ILE A 175 6.72 2.73 4.85
CA ILE A 175 8.05 2.81 4.22
C ILE A 175 8.68 4.19 4.49
N ALA A 176 7.94 5.28 4.28
CA ALA A 176 8.42 6.63 4.58
C ALA A 176 8.75 6.82 6.06
N ALA A 177 7.89 6.33 6.97
CA ALA A 177 8.13 6.37 8.40
C ALA A 177 9.41 5.60 8.77
N GLN A 178 9.64 4.43 8.19
CA GLN A 178 10.86 3.65 8.41
C GLN A 178 12.12 4.38 7.91
N VAL A 179 12.04 5.12 6.81
CA VAL A 179 13.15 5.97 6.32
C VAL A 179 13.40 7.11 7.30
N LEU A 180 12.37 7.83 7.75
CA LEU A 180 12.48 8.92 8.71
C LEU A 180 13.06 8.47 10.08
N ARG A 181 12.81 7.22 10.47
CA ARG A 181 13.37 6.62 11.69
C ARG A 181 14.90 6.58 11.70
N ARG A 182 15.57 6.75 10.58
CA ARG A 182 17.03 6.82 10.51
C ARG A 182 17.62 8.02 11.26
N ALA A 183 16.89 9.13 11.34
CA ALA A 183 17.33 10.35 12.02
C ALA A 183 16.42 10.77 13.18
N HIS A 184 15.18 10.29 13.24
CA HIS A 184 14.23 10.68 14.27
C HIS A 184 13.93 9.53 15.24
N GLY A 185 14.08 9.75 16.53
CA GLY A 185 13.83 8.76 17.58
C GLY A 185 12.38 8.26 17.63
N ARG A 186 11.42 9.05 17.17
CA ARG A 186 9.98 8.71 17.02
C ARG A 186 9.41 9.38 15.79
N VAL A 187 8.46 8.70 15.15
CA VAL A 187 7.69 9.21 13.99
C VAL A 187 6.21 9.00 14.30
N ALA A 188 5.35 9.90 13.83
CA ALA A 188 3.90 9.74 13.88
C ALA A 188 3.32 9.66 12.47
N ILE A 189 2.33 8.79 12.28
CA ILE A 189 1.50 8.70 11.07
C ILE A 189 0.08 9.11 11.48
N LEU A 190 -0.43 10.18 10.88
CA LEU A 190 -1.83 10.57 10.98
C LEU A 190 -2.54 10.21 9.68
N ASP A 191 -3.44 9.24 9.75
CA ASP A 191 -4.27 8.79 8.64
C ASP A 191 -5.64 9.48 8.73
N VAL A 192 -6.01 10.20 7.68
CA VAL A 192 -7.29 10.93 7.57
C VAL A 192 -8.15 10.42 6.41
N ASP A 193 -7.81 9.24 5.87
CA ASP A 193 -8.68 8.55 4.92
C ASP A 193 -10.01 8.15 5.59
N LEU A 194 -11.08 8.08 4.79
CA LEU A 194 -12.38 7.61 5.26
C LEU A 194 -12.30 6.21 5.88
N HIS A 195 -11.45 5.34 5.32
CA HIS A 195 -11.26 3.97 5.76
C HIS A 195 -10.09 3.89 6.73
N HIS A 196 -10.23 3.04 7.75
CA HIS A 196 -9.12 2.79 8.69
C HIS A 196 -7.91 2.18 8.00
N GLY A 197 -6.72 2.72 8.24
CA GLY A 197 -5.44 2.21 7.73
C GLY A 197 -4.96 0.96 8.47
N ASN A 198 -5.67 -0.16 8.31
CA ASN A 198 -5.42 -1.41 9.02
C ASN A 198 -4.02 -2.01 8.74
N GLY A 199 -3.51 -1.85 7.53
CA GLY A 199 -2.15 -2.28 7.19
C GLY A 199 -1.10 -1.49 7.97
N THR A 200 -1.22 -0.17 8.03
CA THR A 200 -0.33 0.70 8.80
C THR A 200 -0.37 0.35 10.28
N GLN A 201 -1.56 0.18 10.86
CA GLN A 201 -1.72 -0.24 12.25
C GLN A 201 -1.03 -1.59 12.50
N SER A 202 -1.26 -2.58 11.65
CA SER A 202 -0.68 -3.92 11.80
C SER A 202 0.86 -3.91 11.79
N ILE A 203 1.46 -3.15 10.87
CA ILE A 203 2.93 -3.05 10.74
C ILE A 203 3.57 -2.51 12.03
N PHE A 204 2.92 -1.56 12.68
CA PHE A 204 3.46 -0.90 13.87
C PHE A 204 2.80 -1.35 15.19
N TYR A 205 1.93 -2.36 15.18
CA TYR A 205 1.12 -2.76 16.33
C TYR A 205 1.91 -3.14 17.58
N SER A 206 3.11 -3.69 17.41
CA SER A 206 4.03 -4.06 18.49
C SER A 206 5.24 -3.11 18.64
N ARG A 207 5.24 -1.95 17.96
CA ARG A 207 6.35 -0.98 17.93
C ARG A 207 5.98 0.29 18.69
N ASN A 208 6.94 0.84 19.47
CA ASN A 208 6.79 2.10 20.22
C ASN A 208 7.52 3.29 19.59
N ASP A 209 8.11 3.10 18.43
CA ASP A 209 8.91 4.12 17.75
C ASP A 209 8.16 4.78 16.58
N VAL A 210 7.01 4.21 16.16
CA VAL A 210 6.10 4.82 15.20
C VAL A 210 4.69 4.83 15.81
N PHE A 211 4.18 6.03 16.07
CA PHE A 211 2.84 6.23 16.61
C PHE A 211 1.83 6.37 15.45
N THR A 212 0.81 5.53 15.43
CA THR A 212 -0.23 5.56 14.39
C THR A 212 -1.54 6.09 14.94
N VAL A 213 -2.12 7.08 14.25
CA VAL A 213 -3.43 7.64 14.55
C VAL A 213 -4.28 7.61 13.29
N SER A 214 -5.51 7.14 13.37
CA SER A 214 -6.46 7.14 12.26
C SER A 214 -7.79 7.78 12.66
N ILE A 215 -8.29 8.68 11.82
CA ILE A 215 -9.62 9.30 11.95
C ILE A 215 -10.47 8.77 10.80
N HIS A 216 -11.35 7.83 11.09
CA HIS A 216 -12.02 7.04 10.07
C HIS A 216 -13.50 6.79 10.38
N ALA A 217 -14.24 6.29 9.39
CA ALA A 217 -15.63 5.87 9.55
C ALA A 217 -15.74 4.59 10.40
N ASP A 218 -16.87 4.42 11.08
CA ASP A 218 -17.13 3.29 11.97
C ASP A 218 -16.90 1.93 11.26
N PRO A 219 -15.92 1.12 11.70
CA PRO A 219 -15.58 -0.14 11.06
C PRO A 219 -16.69 -1.21 11.16
N LEU A 220 -17.68 -1.03 12.03
CA LEU A 220 -18.88 -1.87 12.03
C LEU A 220 -19.66 -1.81 10.72
N ARG A 221 -19.50 -0.74 9.93
CA ARG A 221 -20.28 -0.47 8.72
C ARG A 221 -19.43 -0.19 7.50
N PHE A 222 -18.16 0.15 7.68
CA PHE A 222 -17.23 0.52 6.61
C PHE A 222 -16.04 -0.45 6.55
N TYR A 223 -15.52 -0.64 5.35
CA TYR A 223 -14.25 -1.33 5.14
C TYR A 223 -13.15 -0.71 6.04
N PRO A 224 -12.24 -1.43 6.65
CA PRO A 224 -11.95 -2.86 6.49
C PRO A 224 -12.71 -3.80 7.44
N PHE A 225 -13.72 -3.36 8.15
CA PHE A 225 -14.65 -4.08 9.02
C PHE A 225 -14.04 -4.74 10.27
N PHE A 226 -12.84 -5.30 10.17
CA PHE A 226 -12.25 -6.16 11.20
C PHE A 226 -11.18 -5.46 12.05
N TRP A 227 -10.87 -4.19 11.75
CA TRP A 227 -9.82 -3.38 12.37
C TRP A 227 -10.27 -1.92 12.55
N GLY A 228 -9.69 -1.24 13.53
CA GLY A 228 -9.99 0.17 13.81
C GLY A 228 -10.98 0.38 14.95
N TYR A 229 -11.14 -0.62 15.81
CA TYR A 229 -12.02 -0.52 16.98
C TYR A 229 -11.36 0.22 18.14
N SER A 230 -12.18 0.95 18.93
CA SER A 230 -11.70 1.77 20.03
C SER A 230 -11.02 1.02 21.19
N ASN A 231 -11.11 -0.29 21.22
CA ASN A 231 -10.44 -1.15 22.21
C ASN A 231 -9.07 -1.68 21.74
N GLU A 232 -8.67 -1.40 20.52
CA GLU A 232 -7.35 -1.77 20.02
C GLU A 232 -6.29 -0.84 20.60
N ARG A 233 -5.25 -1.40 21.26
CA ARG A 233 -4.26 -0.64 22.07
C ARG A 233 -2.82 -0.97 21.74
N GLY A 234 -2.56 -1.67 20.65
CA GLY A 234 -1.23 -2.19 20.39
C GLY A 234 -0.90 -3.42 21.23
N GLU A 235 0.32 -3.88 21.11
CA GLU A 235 0.81 -5.12 21.70
C GLU A 235 2.27 -4.95 22.13
N GLY A 236 2.66 -5.61 23.24
CA GLY A 236 4.04 -5.60 23.70
C GLY A 236 4.58 -4.18 23.89
N ALA A 237 5.68 -3.83 23.22
CA ALA A 237 6.27 -2.49 23.28
C ALA A 237 5.41 -1.40 22.62
N GLY A 238 4.48 -1.78 21.74
CA GLY A 238 3.55 -0.88 21.06
C GLY A 238 2.25 -0.62 21.83
N GLN A 239 2.09 -1.16 23.03
CA GLN A 239 0.90 -0.95 23.85
C GLN A 239 0.85 0.47 24.40
N GLY A 240 -0.25 1.22 24.11
CA GLY A 240 -0.47 2.59 24.55
C GLY A 240 -1.93 3.05 24.48
#